data_d3b2ce019f55402e1d7376e0c9f5a2c3
#
_entry.id   d3b2ce019f55402e1d7376e0c9f5a2c3
#
_cell.length_a   1.000
_cell.length_b   1.000
_cell.length_c   1.000
_cell.angle_alpha   90.00
_cell.angle_beta   90.00
_cell.angle_gamma   90.00
#
_symmetry.space_group_name_H-M   'P 1'
#
loop_
_entity.id
_entity.type
_entity.pdbx_description
1 polymer ?
#
loop_
_entity_poly.entity_id
_entity_poly.type
_entity_poly.pdbx_seq_one_letter_code
_entity_poly.pdbx_strand_id
1 'polypeptide(L)'
;MGFNCSCILRYLLLTFRYLDLTLTYFHILDSFSRMATFNINNLKRFYFYALTSAFLSFSGSAYSQFKVDISGIGLTQIPIAIVAFQGEKGSPQKISSIIQADLERSGQFRSIDTAQVNLNEISRPDVAHWRQQGADSLVAGSISRLADGRYDIRFRLWDVIRGEDLGGLSYAVTPAELRLVAHRVADFIYEKLTKEKSVFSTKISYVTKVGKRYQLWVADADGENALSALTSSEPIISPVWSPSGDQLAYVSFESRKPVIYTHNVATAKRRLLANFRGSNSAPAWSPNGKILAVTLSRDGGSQLYTIAANGGDAKSLAQSSSIDTEPVFTPDGKNIFFVSDRGGSPQIYKMESLGGNPTRVTFSGTYNVSPAISPDGRLMAYISRVMGAYQLNLMELSSGITTLLT
;
A
#
# COMPACT_ATOMS: atom_id res chain seq x y z
N MET A 1 -4.40 22.73 7.97
CA MET A 1 -4.24 21.35 8.45
C MET A 1 -4.20 20.46 7.22
N GLY A 2 -3.01 20.21 6.71
CA GLY A 2 -2.78 19.42 5.50
C GLY A 2 -2.64 17.95 5.86
N PHE A 3 -3.53 17.12 5.33
CA PHE A 3 -3.50 15.69 5.55
C PHE A 3 -2.57 15.01 4.55
N ASN A 4 -1.74 14.11 5.06
CA ASN A 4 -0.78 13.35 4.27
C ASN A 4 -1.49 12.22 3.52
N CYS A 5 -1.94 12.51 2.31
CA CYS A 5 -2.59 11.57 1.39
C CYS A 5 -1.64 10.46 0.88
N SER A 6 -0.32 10.64 1.07
CA SER A 6 0.73 9.78 0.50
C SER A 6 0.68 8.33 1.01
N CYS A 7 0.31 8.10 2.27
CA CYS A 7 0.29 6.75 2.85
C CYS A 7 -0.91 5.92 2.40
N ILE A 8 -2.06 6.56 2.31
CA ILE A 8 -3.30 5.89 1.85
C ILE A 8 -3.19 5.56 0.35
N LEU A 9 -2.59 6.47 -0.42
CA LEU A 9 -2.40 6.30 -1.86
C LEU A 9 -1.52 5.10 -2.23
N ARG A 10 -0.47 4.83 -1.44
CA ARG A 10 0.42 3.68 -1.70
C ARG A 10 -0.24 2.34 -1.42
N TYR A 11 -1.09 2.27 -0.40
CA TYR A 11 -1.86 1.06 -0.11
C TYR A 11 -2.86 0.75 -1.24
N LEU A 12 -3.45 1.77 -1.85
CA LEU A 12 -4.44 1.65 -2.93
C LEU A 12 -3.81 1.48 -4.31
N LEU A 13 -2.66 2.09 -4.60
CA LEU A 13 -1.97 1.92 -5.88
C LEU A 13 -1.53 0.46 -6.14
N LEU A 14 -1.28 -0.30 -5.08
CA LEU A 14 -1.00 -1.73 -5.20
C LEU A 14 -2.26 -2.55 -5.52
N THR A 15 -3.45 -2.11 -5.09
CA THR A 15 -4.71 -2.73 -5.49
C THR A 15 -5.12 -2.37 -6.92
N PHE A 16 -4.71 -1.20 -7.45
CA PHE A 16 -5.03 -0.78 -8.83
C PHE A 16 -4.40 -1.66 -9.91
N ARG A 17 -3.20 -2.18 -9.70
CA ARG A 17 -2.60 -3.14 -10.66
C ARG A 17 -3.39 -4.44 -10.80
N TYR A 18 -4.33 -4.70 -9.90
CA TYR A 18 -5.15 -5.90 -9.89
C TYR A 18 -6.45 -5.80 -10.69
N LEU A 19 -7.03 -4.60 -10.81
CA LEU A 19 -8.30 -4.41 -11.53
C LEU A 19 -8.17 -4.63 -13.04
N ASP A 20 -7.01 -4.32 -13.64
CA ASP A 20 -6.78 -4.56 -15.07
C ASP A 20 -6.76 -6.04 -15.46
N LEU A 21 -6.46 -6.94 -14.53
CA LEU A 21 -6.37 -8.38 -14.80
C LEU A 21 -7.71 -9.14 -14.68
N THR A 22 -8.66 -8.61 -13.92
CA THR A 22 -9.99 -9.24 -13.78
C THR A 22 -10.95 -8.87 -14.90
N LEU A 23 -10.79 -7.71 -15.54
CA LEU A 23 -11.64 -7.25 -16.66
C LEU A 23 -11.31 -7.93 -17.98
N THR A 24 -10.08 -8.43 -18.18
CA THR A 24 -9.70 -9.13 -19.42
C THR A 24 -10.33 -10.52 -19.55
N TYR A 25 -10.82 -11.10 -18.47
CA TYR A 25 -11.40 -12.47 -18.51
C TYR A 25 -12.86 -12.53 -18.96
N PHE A 26 -13.60 -11.43 -18.87
CA PHE A 26 -15.03 -11.41 -19.27
C PHE A 26 -15.26 -11.16 -20.76
N HIS A 27 -14.29 -10.63 -21.52
CA HIS A 27 -14.44 -10.32 -22.95
C HIS A 27 -14.01 -11.43 -23.92
N ILE A 28 -13.40 -12.51 -23.45
CA ILE A 28 -12.89 -13.59 -24.33
C ILE A 28 -13.96 -14.66 -24.67
N LEU A 29 -15.08 -14.72 -23.96
CA LEU A 29 -16.10 -15.79 -24.17
C LEU A 29 -17.18 -15.46 -25.23
N ASP A 30 -17.22 -14.23 -25.75
CA ASP A 30 -18.29 -13.84 -26.70
C ASP A 30 -17.88 -13.85 -28.18
N SER A 31 -16.65 -14.27 -28.53
CA SER A 31 -16.12 -14.17 -29.90
C SER A 31 -16.06 -15.48 -30.68
N PHE A 32 -16.56 -16.59 -30.16
CA PHE A 32 -16.35 -17.90 -30.81
C PHE A 32 -17.56 -18.45 -31.61
N SER A 33 -18.60 -17.72 -31.89
CA SER A 33 -19.79 -18.26 -32.53
C SER A 33 -20.15 -17.74 -33.93
N ARG A 34 -19.23 -17.20 -34.73
CA ARG A 34 -19.51 -16.93 -36.16
C ARG A 34 -18.28 -17.10 -37.04
N MET A 35 -18.02 -18.28 -37.50
CA MET A 35 -17.22 -18.53 -38.71
C MET A 35 -17.79 -19.74 -39.47
N ALA A 36 -18.50 -19.49 -40.50
CA ALA A 36 -18.63 -20.37 -41.65
C ALA A 36 -19.02 -19.54 -42.87
N THR A 37 -18.07 -19.34 -43.78
CA THR A 37 -18.18 -19.46 -45.26
C THR A 37 -17.02 -18.69 -45.92
N PHE A 38 -16.07 -19.44 -46.42
CA PHE A 38 -14.93 -18.90 -47.20
C PHE A 38 -15.25 -18.93 -48.70
N ASN A 39 -15.11 -17.79 -49.37
CA ASN A 39 -15.19 -17.69 -50.84
C ASN A 39 -13.83 -17.24 -51.42
N ILE A 40 -13.34 -18.02 -52.37
CA ILE A 40 -11.93 -18.14 -52.85
C ILE A 40 -11.44 -16.97 -53.75
N ASN A 41 -12.21 -15.95 -54.00
CA ASN A 41 -11.86 -14.90 -54.97
C ASN A 41 -11.10 -13.65 -54.43
N ASN A 42 -10.62 -13.67 -53.18
CA ASN A 42 -9.93 -12.53 -52.58
C ASN A 42 -8.41 -12.72 -52.27
N LEU A 43 -7.77 -13.75 -52.83
CA LEU A 43 -6.36 -14.08 -52.52
C LEU A 43 -5.34 -13.04 -53.05
N LYS A 44 -5.67 -12.27 -54.10
CA LYS A 44 -4.79 -11.24 -54.64
C LYS A 44 -4.81 -9.87 -53.89
N ARG A 45 -5.85 -9.61 -53.10
CA ARG A 45 -5.91 -8.42 -52.25
C ARG A 45 -5.20 -8.58 -50.90
N PHE A 46 -5.01 -9.83 -50.48
CA PHE A 46 -4.38 -10.14 -49.19
C PHE A 46 -2.87 -9.89 -49.17
N TYR A 47 -2.18 -10.09 -50.31
CA TYR A 47 -0.72 -9.83 -50.40
C TYR A 47 -0.32 -8.38 -50.42
N PHE A 48 -1.19 -7.47 -50.83
CA PHE A 48 -0.90 -6.01 -50.83
C PHE A 48 -1.06 -5.38 -49.44
N TYR A 49 -1.94 -5.93 -48.60
CA TYR A 49 -2.12 -5.45 -47.21
C TYR A 49 -1.12 -6.07 -46.23
N ALA A 50 -0.52 -7.19 -46.55
CA ALA A 50 0.50 -7.81 -45.71
C ALA A 50 1.86 -7.10 -45.76
N LEU A 51 2.20 -6.42 -46.85
CA LEU A 51 3.46 -5.66 -46.99
C LEU A 51 3.39 -4.26 -46.36
N THR A 52 2.21 -3.66 -46.27
CA THR A 52 2.06 -2.35 -45.57
C THR A 52 1.90 -2.48 -44.06
N SER A 53 1.52 -3.66 -43.56
CA SER A 53 1.36 -3.98 -42.14
C SER A 53 2.68 -4.28 -41.44
N ALA A 54 3.72 -4.70 -42.17
CA ALA A 54 5.03 -5.04 -41.58
C ALA A 54 5.91 -3.82 -41.20
N PHE A 55 5.56 -2.60 -41.66
CA PHE A 55 6.30 -1.38 -41.35
C PHE A 55 5.76 -0.60 -40.15
N LEU A 56 4.64 -1.03 -39.55
CA LEU A 56 4.00 -0.34 -38.39
C LEU A 56 4.13 -1.10 -37.07
N SER A 57 4.95 -2.17 -37.01
CA SER A 57 5.10 -3.01 -35.81
C SER A 57 6.35 -2.70 -34.98
N PHE A 58 6.94 -1.51 -35.10
CA PHE A 58 7.90 -1.00 -34.13
C PHE A 58 7.23 0.00 -33.17
N SER A 59 6.08 -0.37 -32.61
CA SER A 59 5.58 0.27 -31.41
C SER A 59 6.31 -0.37 -30.25
N GLY A 60 7.44 0.22 -29.84
CA GLY A 60 8.03 -0.07 -28.55
C GLY A 60 6.95 0.08 -27.50
N SER A 61 6.72 -0.96 -26.70
CA SER A 61 5.85 -0.91 -25.54
C SER A 61 6.41 0.15 -24.59
N ALA A 62 5.93 1.39 -24.74
CA ALA A 62 6.13 2.41 -23.73
C ALA A 62 5.38 1.92 -22.49
N TYR A 63 6.11 1.31 -21.56
CA TYR A 63 5.62 1.17 -20.20
C TYR A 63 5.48 2.58 -19.64
N SER A 64 4.28 3.13 -19.72
CA SER A 64 3.94 4.32 -18.97
C SER A 64 4.07 3.98 -17.50
N GLN A 65 5.18 4.37 -16.88
CA GLN A 65 5.23 4.45 -15.44
C GLN A 65 4.21 5.51 -15.04
N PHE A 66 3.14 5.06 -14.38
CA PHE A 66 2.14 5.94 -13.82
C PHE A 66 2.79 6.69 -12.65
N LYS A 67 3.27 7.90 -12.91
CA LYS A 67 3.83 8.81 -11.91
C LYS A 67 2.70 9.70 -11.42
N VAL A 68 2.19 9.46 -10.22
CA VAL A 68 1.27 10.36 -9.54
C VAL A 68 2.11 11.40 -8.82
N ASP A 69 2.25 12.57 -9.40
CA ASP A 69 2.77 13.74 -8.72
C ASP A 69 1.62 14.36 -7.92
N ILE A 70 1.59 14.11 -6.62
CA ILE A 70 0.68 14.81 -5.71
C ILE A 70 1.33 16.13 -5.36
N SER A 71 1.09 17.13 -6.17
CA SER A 71 1.38 18.52 -5.80
C SER A 71 0.28 18.99 -4.84
N GLY A 72 0.57 18.91 -3.54
CA GLY A 72 -0.25 19.54 -2.52
C GLY A 72 -0.29 21.05 -2.79
N ILE A 73 -1.48 21.59 -3.00
CA ILE A 73 -1.68 23.01 -3.16
C ILE A 73 -1.22 23.72 -1.86
N GLY A 74 -0.08 24.39 -1.90
CA GLY A 74 0.31 25.41 -0.90
C GLY A 74 1.03 24.94 0.35
N LEU A 75 1.53 23.69 0.45
CA LEU A 75 2.40 23.33 1.55
C LEU A 75 3.85 23.75 1.25
N THR A 76 4.37 24.68 2.01
CA THR A 76 5.80 25.01 1.99
C THR A 76 6.56 23.81 2.55
N GLN A 77 7.38 23.16 1.73
CA GLN A 77 8.21 22.04 2.17
C GLN A 77 9.19 22.51 3.25
N ILE A 78 9.41 21.70 4.27
CA ILE A 78 10.37 21.94 5.35
C ILE A 78 11.78 21.70 4.79
N PRO A 79 12.65 22.73 4.74
CA PRO A 79 14.03 22.56 4.27
C PRO A 79 14.83 21.84 5.36
N ILE A 80 15.41 20.69 5.02
CA ILE A 80 16.20 19.88 5.96
C ILE A 80 17.57 19.55 5.40
N ALA A 81 18.61 19.73 6.21
CA ALA A 81 19.96 19.31 5.92
C ALA A 81 20.24 17.95 6.60
N ILE A 82 20.62 16.94 5.83
CA ILE A 82 20.98 15.62 6.33
C ILE A 82 22.43 15.36 5.98
N VAL A 83 23.31 15.48 6.97
CA VAL A 83 24.74 15.25 6.77
C VAL A 83 25.01 13.75 6.65
N ALA A 84 25.92 13.38 5.74
CA ALA A 84 26.39 12.00 5.64
C ALA A 84 26.92 11.52 7.00
N PHE A 85 26.42 10.39 7.51
CA PHE A 85 26.79 9.89 8.82
C PHE A 85 28.28 9.55 8.87
N GLN A 86 28.97 9.99 9.90
CA GLN A 86 30.36 9.68 10.07
C GLN A 86 30.57 8.15 10.15
N GLY A 87 31.50 7.62 9.36
CA GLY A 87 31.74 6.17 9.26
C GLY A 87 30.84 5.44 8.24
N GLU A 88 29.88 6.12 7.61
CA GLU A 88 28.92 5.52 6.68
C GLU A 88 29.58 4.91 5.42
N LYS A 89 30.74 5.43 5.00
CA LYS A 89 31.47 4.90 3.83
C LYS A 89 31.89 3.43 3.99
N GLY A 90 32.06 2.97 5.24
CA GLY A 90 32.39 1.57 5.57
C GLY A 90 31.18 0.70 5.89
N SER A 91 29.97 1.22 5.80
CA SER A 91 28.73 0.52 6.08
C SER A 91 28.14 -0.13 4.81
N PRO A 92 27.48 -1.30 4.94
CA PRO A 92 26.73 -1.91 3.83
C PRO A 92 25.58 -1.05 3.30
N GLN A 93 25.07 -0.10 4.11
CA GLN A 93 23.96 0.78 3.78
C GLN A 93 24.35 2.24 4.01
N LYS A 94 23.91 3.12 3.13
CA LYS A 94 24.03 4.57 3.30
C LYS A 94 22.81 5.10 4.05
N ILE A 95 22.93 5.19 5.37
CA ILE A 95 21.83 5.57 6.27
C ILE A 95 21.28 6.95 5.94
N SER A 96 22.16 7.94 5.76
CA SER A 96 21.76 9.31 5.42
C SER A 96 20.94 9.39 4.13
N SER A 97 21.35 8.65 3.10
CA SER A 97 20.64 8.64 1.81
C SER A 97 19.26 8.02 1.90
N ILE A 98 19.06 6.97 2.73
CA ILE A 98 17.76 6.33 2.94
C ILE A 98 16.83 7.31 3.68
N ILE A 99 17.33 7.95 4.75
CA ILE A 99 16.58 8.96 5.51
C ILE A 99 16.12 10.10 4.60
N GLN A 100 17.04 10.62 3.78
CA GLN A 100 16.75 11.68 2.83
C GLN A 100 15.65 11.28 1.85
N ALA A 101 15.79 10.10 1.23
CA ALA A 101 14.82 9.61 0.27
C ALA A 101 13.43 9.39 0.88
N ASP A 102 13.34 8.95 2.14
CA ASP A 102 12.07 8.79 2.84
C ASP A 102 11.38 10.14 3.08
N LEU A 103 12.12 11.11 3.60
CA LEU A 103 11.59 12.43 3.90
C LEU A 103 11.16 13.17 2.64
N GLU A 104 11.97 13.16 1.57
CA GLU A 104 11.62 13.75 0.28
C GLU A 104 10.37 13.09 -0.33
N ARG A 105 10.28 11.75 -0.25
CA ARG A 105 9.14 10.99 -0.75
C ARG A 105 7.83 11.29 -0.05
N SER A 106 7.88 11.78 1.19
CA SER A 106 6.68 12.26 1.90
C SER A 106 6.06 13.51 1.25
N GLY A 107 6.83 14.23 0.44
CA GLY A 107 6.43 15.50 -0.17
C GLY A 107 6.45 16.69 0.79
N GLN A 108 6.74 16.48 2.08
CA GLN A 108 6.76 17.54 3.10
C GLN A 108 8.15 18.14 3.33
N PHE A 109 9.20 17.51 2.82
CA PHE A 109 10.58 17.93 3.03
C PHE A 109 11.28 18.23 1.72
N ARG A 110 12.20 19.18 1.79
CA ARG A 110 13.13 19.54 0.73
C ARG A 110 14.54 19.46 1.29
N SER A 111 15.40 18.66 0.65
CA SER A 111 16.79 18.54 1.08
C SER A 111 17.62 19.76 0.74
N ILE A 112 18.51 20.11 1.66
CA ILE A 112 19.56 21.11 1.50
C ILE A 112 20.88 20.38 1.25
N ASP A 113 21.70 20.89 0.34
CA ASP A 113 23.01 20.31 0.05
C ASP A 113 23.93 20.34 1.29
N THR A 114 24.52 19.20 1.60
CA THR A 114 25.43 19.00 2.74
C THR A 114 26.82 18.52 2.30
N ALA A 115 27.16 18.68 1.01
CA ALA A 115 28.44 18.24 0.48
C ALA A 115 29.62 18.83 1.28
N GLN A 116 30.61 17.99 1.60
CA GLN A 116 31.85 18.32 2.31
C GLN A 116 31.69 18.70 3.81
N VAL A 117 30.49 18.57 4.38
CA VAL A 117 30.30 18.79 5.80
C VAL A 117 30.58 17.50 6.58
N ASN A 118 31.37 17.60 7.66
CA ASN A 118 31.68 16.48 8.56
C ASN A 118 31.18 16.81 9.98
N LEU A 119 29.97 16.37 10.28
CA LEU A 119 29.35 16.49 11.60
C LEU A 119 28.86 15.10 12.05
N ASN A 120 28.83 14.92 13.37
CA ASN A 120 28.24 13.72 13.99
C ASN A 120 27.24 14.14 15.09
N GLU A 121 26.67 13.19 15.81
CA GLU A 121 25.64 13.42 16.82
C GLU A 121 26.09 14.20 18.04
N ILE A 122 27.39 14.29 18.31
CA ILE A 122 27.96 15.06 19.41
C ILE A 122 28.46 16.45 18.98
N SER A 123 28.53 16.69 17.67
CA SER A 123 28.96 17.98 17.13
C SER A 123 27.91 19.05 17.42
N ARG A 124 28.34 20.21 17.92
CA ARG A 124 27.47 21.38 18.00
C ARG A 124 27.49 22.10 16.65
N PRO A 125 26.36 22.17 15.94
CA PRO A 125 26.33 22.77 14.62
C PRO A 125 26.47 24.32 14.69
N ASP A 126 27.08 24.92 13.68
CA ASP A 126 26.99 26.36 13.45
C ASP A 126 25.60 26.68 12.86
N VAL A 127 24.69 27.05 13.74
CA VAL A 127 23.29 27.36 13.40
C VAL A 127 23.20 28.57 12.43
N ALA A 128 24.10 29.53 12.51
CA ALA A 128 24.09 30.71 11.64
C ALA A 128 24.44 30.30 10.21
N HIS A 129 25.44 29.44 10.04
CA HIS A 129 25.81 28.86 8.74
C HIS A 129 24.60 28.14 8.10
N TRP A 130 23.92 27.23 8.83
CA TRP A 130 22.81 26.46 8.27
C TRP A 130 21.60 27.32 7.92
N ARG A 131 21.32 28.37 8.70
CA ARG A 131 20.30 29.37 8.32
C ARG A 131 20.63 30.07 7.01
N GLN A 132 21.87 30.43 6.79
CA GLN A 132 22.31 31.06 5.54
C GLN A 132 22.17 30.10 4.35
N GLN A 133 22.32 28.78 4.57
CA GLN A 133 22.07 27.76 3.54
C GLN A 133 20.57 27.49 3.34
N GLY A 134 19.70 28.12 4.14
CA GLY A 134 18.23 27.97 4.02
C GLY A 134 17.69 26.67 4.61
N ALA A 135 18.38 26.07 5.59
CA ALA A 135 17.89 24.91 6.32
C ALA A 135 17.09 25.33 7.54
N ASP A 136 15.92 24.72 7.75
CA ASP A 136 15.11 24.87 8.98
C ASP A 136 15.49 23.81 10.01
N SER A 137 15.99 22.68 9.58
CA SER A 137 16.39 21.56 10.44
C SER A 137 17.67 20.90 9.93
N LEU A 138 18.43 20.31 10.86
CA LEU A 138 19.70 19.63 10.57
C LEU A 138 19.72 18.27 11.27
N VAL A 139 20.17 17.25 10.53
CA VAL A 139 20.45 15.89 11.04
C VAL A 139 21.91 15.58 10.88
N ALA A 140 22.58 15.18 11.97
CA ALA A 140 23.94 14.68 11.94
C ALA A 140 24.02 13.39 12.75
N GLY A 141 24.91 12.49 12.36
CA GLY A 141 25.02 11.19 13.02
C GLY A 141 26.31 10.46 12.72
N SER A 142 26.46 9.31 13.35
CA SER A 142 27.58 8.39 13.15
C SER A 142 27.11 6.95 13.05
N ILE A 143 27.92 6.12 12.40
CA ILE A 143 27.78 4.68 12.34
C ILE A 143 29.14 4.03 12.58
N SER A 144 29.21 3.08 13.49
CA SER A 144 30.42 2.32 13.79
C SER A 144 30.11 0.83 13.92
N ARG A 145 31.06 0.00 13.51
CA ARG A 145 30.95 -1.45 13.67
C ARG A 145 31.45 -1.85 15.08
N LEU A 146 30.63 -2.59 15.80
CA LEU A 146 30.95 -3.14 17.11
C LEU A 146 31.78 -4.42 16.99
N ALA A 147 32.44 -4.81 18.08
CA ALA A 147 33.28 -6.01 18.13
C ALA A 147 32.51 -7.32 17.90
N ASP A 148 31.22 -7.34 18.21
CA ASP A 148 30.30 -8.47 17.99
C ASP A 148 29.72 -8.53 16.56
N GLY A 149 30.13 -7.59 15.68
CA GLY A 149 29.70 -7.52 14.29
C GLY A 149 28.43 -6.71 14.05
N ARG A 150 27.74 -6.26 15.09
CA ARG A 150 26.64 -5.30 15.00
C ARG A 150 27.13 -3.91 14.61
N TYR A 151 26.21 -3.03 14.31
CA TYR A 151 26.45 -1.62 14.05
C TYR A 151 25.80 -0.76 15.14
N ASP A 152 26.52 0.22 15.65
CA ASP A 152 26.01 1.28 16.51
C ASP A 152 25.77 2.50 15.65
N ILE A 153 24.51 2.94 15.59
CA ILE A 153 24.04 4.08 14.82
C ILE A 153 23.52 5.10 15.79
N ARG A 154 24.02 6.33 15.70
CA ARG A 154 23.59 7.44 16.54
C ARG A 154 23.27 8.62 15.67
N PHE A 155 22.28 9.40 16.05
CA PHE A 155 21.93 10.63 15.36
C PHE A 155 21.36 11.67 16.32
N ARG A 156 21.36 12.92 15.85
CA ARG A 156 20.75 14.06 16.51
C ARG A 156 20.08 14.96 15.50
N LEU A 157 18.90 15.48 15.89
CA LEU A 157 18.10 16.41 15.13
C LEU A 157 18.15 17.78 15.81
N TRP A 158 18.39 18.81 15.03
CA TRP A 158 18.43 20.19 15.47
C TRP A 158 17.36 21.05 14.77
N ASP A 159 16.69 21.91 15.52
CA ASP A 159 15.93 23.04 14.98
C ASP A 159 16.91 24.19 14.71
N VAL A 160 17.15 24.45 13.43
CA VAL A 160 18.09 25.52 13.00
C VAL A 160 17.50 26.90 13.22
N ILE A 161 16.16 27.05 13.12
CA ILE A 161 15.47 28.34 13.32
C ILE A 161 15.58 28.77 14.75
N ARG A 162 15.35 27.88 15.73
CA ARG A 162 15.42 28.18 17.15
C ARG A 162 16.81 27.98 17.74
N GLY A 163 17.66 27.21 17.08
CA GLY A 163 18.96 26.80 17.61
C GLY A 163 18.87 25.75 18.72
N GLU A 164 17.81 24.95 18.72
CA GLU A 164 17.47 23.99 19.76
C GLU A 164 17.80 22.56 19.33
N ASP A 165 18.24 21.76 20.30
CA ASP A 165 18.39 20.30 20.16
C ASP A 165 17.01 19.64 20.32
N LEU A 166 16.49 19.01 19.26
CA LEU A 166 15.22 18.27 19.27
C LEU A 166 15.37 16.83 19.74
N GLY A 167 16.60 16.42 20.09
CA GLY A 167 16.91 15.07 20.55
C GLY A 167 17.46 14.15 19.46
N GLY A 168 17.74 12.92 19.86
CA GLY A 168 18.25 11.88 18.98
C GLY A 168 18.13 10.52 19.66
N LEU A 169 18.46 9.47 18.93
CA LEU A 169 18.42 8.08 19.42
C LEU A 169 19.70 7.37 19.04
N SER A 170 19.91 6.20 19.66
CA SER A 170 20.96 5.26 19.29
C SER A 170 20.37 3.87 19.10
N TYR A 171 20.97 3.10 18.16
CA TYR A 171 20.55 1.75 17.83
C TYR A 171 21.79 0.84 17.71
N ALA A 172 21.75 -0.32 18.35
CA ALA A 172 22.75 -1.38 18.16
C ALA A 172 22.10 -2.55 17.43
N VAL A 173 22.39 -2.73 16.15
CA VAL A 173 21.64 -3.62 15.25
C VAL A 173 22.53 -4.47 14.35
N THR A 174 21.98 -5.55 13.82
CA THR A 174 22.67 -6.40 12.85
C THR A 174 22.77 -5.70 11.48
N PRO A 175 23.69 -6.13 10.60
CA PRO A 175 23.79 -5.59 9.24
C PRO A 175 22.47 -5.65 8.45
N ALA A 176 21.65 -6.67 8.69
CA ALA A 176 20.35 -6.84 8.01
C ALA A 176 19.29 -5.80 8.45
N GLU A 177 19.43 -5.22 9.64
CA GLU A 177 18.49 -4.26 10.21
C GLU A 177 18.86 -2.81 9.92
N LEU A 178 20.00 -2.55 9.30
CA LEU A 178 20.49 -1.18 9.03
C LEU A 178 19.48 -0.34 8.28
N ARG A 179 18.84 -0.92 7.29
CA ARG A 179 17.84 -0.25 6.48
C ARG A 179 16.59 0.11 7.30
N LEU A 180 16.12 -0.82 8.13
CA LEU A 180 15.01 -0.59 9.04
C LEU A 180 15.31 0.55 10.03
N VAL A 181 16.56 0.64 10.52
CA VAL A 181 16.98 1.75 11.40
C VAL A 181 16.95 3.07 10.66
N ALA A 182 17.42 3.14 9.41
CA ALA A 182 17.32 4.37 8.62
C ALA A 182 15.86 4.85 8.49
N HIS A 183 14.94 3.96 8.21
CA HIS A 183 13.49 4.26 8.18
C HIS A 183 12.96 4.73 9.54
N ARG A 184 13.40 4.12 10.65
CA ARG A 184 13.01 4.57 12.02
C ARG A 184 13.57 5.94 12.37
N VAL A 185 14.77 6.27 11.88
CA VAL A 185 15.32 7.63 12.02
C VAL A 185 14.48 8.61 11.22
N ALA A 186 14.10 8.28 9.99
CA ALA A 186 13.19 9.10 9.19
C ALA A 186 11.83 9.27 9.87
N ASP A 187 11.26 8.20 10.48
CA ASP A 187 10.03 8.27 11.27
C ASP A 187 10.17 9.27 12.44
N PHE A 188 11.25 9.17 13.21
CA PHE A 188 11.52 10.07 14.32
C PHE A 188 11.58 11.55 13.87
N ILE A 189 12.32 11.82 12.79
CA ILE A 189 12.47 13.16 12.24
C ILE A 189 11.12 13.70 11.77
N TYR A 190 10.40 12.91 11.01
CA TYR A 190 9.08 13.26 10.50
C TYR A 190 8.10 13.61 11.62
N GLU A 191 7.97 12.74 12.62
CA GLU A 191 7.05 12.93 13.74
C GLU A 191 7.43 14.12 14.62
N LYS A 192 8.74 14.37 14.80
CA LYS A 192 9.22 15.53 15.57
C LYS A 192 8.89 16.85 14.90
N LEU A 193 9.04 16.93 13.57
CA LEU A 193 8.87 18.18 12.83
C LEU A 193 7.42 18.43 12.39
N THR A 194 6.68 17.41 12.02
CA THR A 194 5.29 17.55 11.53
C THR A 194 4.23 17.34 12.60
N LYS A 195 4.57 16.68 13.72
CA LYS A 195 3.64 16.21 14.76
C LYS A 195 2.62 15.16 14.26
N GLU A 196 2.85 14.59 13.09
CA GLU A 196 2.05 13.53 12.50
C GLU A 196 2.78 12.20 12.60
N LYS A 197 2.04 11.09 12.67
CA LYS A 197 2.63 9.75 12.63
C LYS A 197 3.18 9.45 11.24
N SER A 198 4.34 8.82 11.21
CA SER A 198 5.02 8.36 10.00
C SER A 198 4.79 6.87 9.74
N VAL A 199 5.28 6.41 8.57
CA VAL A 199 5.09 5.02 8.13
C VAL A 199 6.32 4.46 7.39
N PHE A 200 7.47 5.15 7.46
CA PHE A 200 8.65 4.74 6.68
C PHE A 200 9.19 3.38 7.10
N SER A 201 9.14 3.05 8.40
CA SER A 201 9.56 1.75 8.94
C SER A 201 8.52 0.63 8.79
N THR A 202 7.42 0.88 8.09
CA THR A 202 6.40 -0.14 7.82
C THR A 202 6.76 -1.01 6.62
N LYS A 203 5.99 -2.09 6.40
CA LYS A 203 6.15 -2.98 5.26
C LYS A 203 4.91 -2.97 4.37
N ILE A 204 5.15 -3.22 3.09
CA ILE A 204 4.09 -3.43 2.10
C ILE A 204 4.08 -4.89 1.67
N SER A 205 2.89 -5.38 1.30
CA SER A 205 2.73 -6.67 0.63
C SER A 205 2.01 -6.47 -0.70
N TYR A 206 2.48 -7.18 -1.72
CA TYR A 206 1.90 -7.10 -3.06
C TYR A 206 2.08 -8.42 -3.80
N VAL A 207 1.29 -8.61 -4.85
CA VAL A 207 1.38 -9.79 -5.69
C VAL A 207 1.82 -9.39 -7.08
N THR A 208 2.77 -10.13 -7.65
CA THR A 208 3.15 -10.02 -9.06
C THR A 208 2.79 -11.29 -9.80
N LYS A 209 2.52 -11.15 -11.09
CA LYS A 209 2.37 -12.26 -12.02
C LYS A 209 3.48 -12.21 -13.06
N VAL A 210 4.30 -13.24 -13.11
CA VAL A 210 5.36 -13.38 -14.12
C VAL A 210 5.13 -14.71 -14.86
N GLY A 211 4.76 -14.61 -16.13
CA GLY A 211 4.33 -15.77 -16.91
C GLY A 211 3.10 -16.44 -16.29
N LYS A 212 3.25 -17.70 -15.87
CA LYS A 212 2.19 -18.48 -15.22
C LYS A 212 2.32 -18.56 -13.70
N ARG A 213 3.25 -17.80 -13.09
CA ARG A 213 3.49 -17.83 -11.65
C ARG A 213 3.03 -16.54 -10.99
N TYR A 214 2.39 -16.69 -9.84
CA TYR A 214 2.02 -15.61 -8.93
C TYR A 214 2.98 -15.61 -7.75
N GLN A 215 3.44 -14.44 -7.36
CA GLN A 215 4.38 -14.29 -6.24
C GLN A 215 3.84 -13.24 -5.27
N LEU A 216 3.69 -13.65 -4.01
CA LEU A 216 3.38 -12.76 -2.90
C LEU A 216 4.70 -12.22 -2.35
N TRP A 217 4.87 -10.91 -2.38
CA TRP A 217 6.05 -10.21 -1.93
C TRP A 217 5.78 -9.45 -0.65
N VAL A 218 6.83 -9.30 0.14
CA VAL A 218 6.92 -8.37 1.27
C VAL A 218 8.14 -7.50 1.05
N ALA A 219 7.98 -6.18 1.15
CA ALA A 219 9.04 -5.21 0.96
C ALA A 219 8.97 -4.11 2.03
N ASP A 220 10.03 -3.31 2.16
CA ASP A 220 9.98 -2.08 2.93
C ASP A 220 8.99 -1.09 2.27
N ALA A 221 8.54 -0.07 3.01
CA ALA A 221 7.53 0.88 2.53
C ALA A 221 7.93 1.62 1.24
N ASP A 222 9.21 1.70 0.95
CA ASP A 222 9.77 2.30 -0.25
C ASP A 222 9.87 1.34 -1.45
N GLY A 223 9.50 0.07 -1.26
CA GLY A 223 9.51 -0.97 -2.28
C GLY A 223 10.83 -1.76 -2.38
N GLU A 224 11.84 -1.35 -1.65
CA GLU A 224 13.13 -2.02 -1.60
C GLU A 224 13.11 -3.24 -0.65
N ASN A 225 14.20 -4.01 -0.63
CA ASN A 225 14.35 -5.19 0.23
C ASN A 225 13.19 -6.20 0.07
N ALA A 226 12.68 -6.36 -1.16
CA ALA A 226 11.57 -7.23 -1.47
C ALA A 226 11.96 -8.71 -1.33
N LEU A 227 11.21 -9.44 -0.50
CA LEU A 227 11.36 -10.87 -0.28
C LEU A 227 10.08 -11.60 -0.74
N SER A 228 10.27 -12.70 -1.48
CA SER A 228 9.15 -13.55 -1.89
C SER A 228 8.67 -14.38 -0.70
N ALA A 229 7.48 -14.06 -0.19
CA ALA A 229 6.85 -14.82 0.89
C ALA A 229 6.21 -16.12 0.38
N LEU A 230 5.71 -16.12 -0.87
CA LEU A 230 5.07 -17.29 -1.49
C LEU A 230 5.14 -17.20 -3.01
N THR A 231 5.38 -18.34 -3.65
CA THR A 231 5.23 -18.54 -5.10
C THR A 231 4.16 -19.60 -5.36
N SER A 232 3.21 -19.34 -6.27
CA SER A 232 2.13 -20.23 -6.64
C SER A 232 1.94 -20.29 -8.16
N SER A 233 1.49 -21.43 -8.70
CA SER A 233 1.00 -21.55 -10.08
C SER A 233 -0.41 -20.99 -10.22
N GLU A 234 -1.14 -20.89 -9.12
CA GLU A 234 -2.51 -20.42 -9.08
C GLU A 234 -2.59 -18.98 -8.51
N PRO A 235 -3.63 -18.22 -8.84
CA PRO A 235 -3.79 -16.85 -8.38
C PRO A 235 -3.69 -16.71 -6.86
N ILE A 236 -3.03 -15.64 -6.44
CA ILE A 236 -3.03 -15.12 -5.08
C ILE A 236 -3.59 -13.70 -5.18
N ILE A 237 -4.56 -13.35 -4.34
CA ILE A 237 -5.17 -12.01 -4.34
C ILE A 237 -5.45 -11.50 -2.92
N SER A 238 -5.69 -10.20 -2.80
CA SER A 238 -6.12 -9.52 -1.57
C SER A 238 -5.25 -9.80 -0.34
N PRO A 239 -3.91 -9.65 -0.42
CA PRO A 239 -3.07 -9.75 0.77
C PRO A 239 -3.34 -8.59 1.72
N VAL A 240 -3.54 -8.90 3.01
CA VAL A 240 -3.75 -7.92 4.08
C VAL A 240 -2.92 -8.27 5.31
N TRP A 241 -2.28 -7.26 5.90
CA TRP A 241 -1.48 -7.40 7.09
C TRP A 241 -2.33 -7.56 8.36
N SER A 242 -1.88 -8.42 9.27
CA SER A 242 -2.34 -8.39 10.65
C SER A 242 -1.93 -7.06 11.32
N PRO A 243 -2.67 -6.57 12.33
CA PRO A 243 -2.29 -5.35 13.05
C PRO A 243 -0.93 -5.42 13.73
N SER A 244 -0.47 -6.63 14.09
CA SER A 244 0.86 -6.90 14.65
C SER A 244 1.99 -6.86 13.62
N GLY A 245 1.67 -6.92 12.30
CA GLY A 245 2.65 -6.91 11.22
C GLY A 245 3.44 -8.22 11.05
N ASP A 246 3.06 -9.30 11.75
CA ASP A 246 3.72 -10.60 11.70
C ASP A 246 3.06 -11.59 10.73
N GLN A 247 1.79 -11.36 10.37
CA GLN A 247 1.02 -12.24 9.51
C GLN A 247 0.39 -11.50 8.33
N LEU A 248 0.24 -12.23 7.23
CA LEU A 248 -0.60 -11.87 6.08
C LEU A 248 -1.81 -12.79 6.02
N ALA A 249 -3.00 -12.26 5.76
CA ALA A 249 -4.11 -13.05 5.24
C ALA A 249 -4.25 -12.76 3.74
N TYR A 250 -4.55 -13.77 2.94
CA TYR A 250 -4.75 -13.63 1.50
C TYR A 250 -5.64 -14.72 0.95
N VAL A 251 -6.19 -14.49 -0.24
CA VAL A 251 -6.97 -15.48 -0.98
C VAL A 251 -6.04 -16.26 -1.92
N SER A 252 -6.14 -17.59 -1.90
CA SER A 252 -5.42 -18.49 -2.80
C SER A 252 -6.39 -19.37 -3.59
N PHE A 253 -6.06 -19.62 -4.85
CA PHE A 253 -6.80 -20.52 -5.74
C PHE A 253 -6.17 -21.91 -5.88
N GLU A 254 -5.16 -22.24 -5.07
CA GLU A 254 -4.49 -23.56 -5.09
C GLU A 254 -5.46 -24.75 -4.95
N SER A 255 -6.58 -24.56 -4.24
CA SER A 255 -7.64 -25.56 -4.07
C SER A 255 -8.66 -25.59 -5.23
N ARG A 256 -8.36 -24.97 -6.38
CA ARG A 256 -9.27 -24.79 -7.54
C ARG A 256 -10.54 -23.99 -7.22
N LYS A 257 -10.60 -23.38 -6.06
CA LYS A 257 -11.59 -22.40 -5.62
C LYS A 257 -10.91 -21.38 -4.70
N PRO A 258 -11.46 -20.18 -4.53
CA PRO A 258 -10.88 -19.21 -3.60
C PRO A 258 -11.04 -19.69 -2.15
N VAL A 259 -9.93 -19.75 -1.44
CA VAL A 259 -9.82 -20.06 -0.01
C VAL A 259 -8.91 -19.04 0.67
N ILE A 260 -9.07 -18.82 1.97
CA ILE A 260 -8.27 -17.85 2.71
C ILE A 260 -7.22 -18.57 3.54
N TYR A 261 -5.97 -18.13 3.41
CA TYR A 261 -4.85 -18.53 4.25
C TYR A 261 -4.42 -17.37 5.15
N THR A 262 -3.91 -17.71 6.33
CA THR A 262 -3.00 -16.86 7.10
C THR A 262 -1.57 -17.37 6.97
N HIS A 263 -0.60 -16.47 6.90
CA HIS A 263 0.80 -16.78 6.65
C HIS A 263 1.67 -15.94 7.58
N ASN A 264 2.43 -16.57 8.46
CA ASN A 264 3.41 -15.90 9.28
C ASN A 264 4.66 -15.62 8.45
N VAL A 265 4.99 -14.34 8.27
CA VAL A 265 6.04 -13.89 7.34
C VAL A 265 7.44 -14.34 7.79
N ALA A 266 7.71 -14.32 9.10
CA ALA A 266 9.03 -14.68 9.64
C ALA A 266 9.31 -16.18 9.58
N THR A 267 8.30 -17.02 9.83
CA THR A 267 8.45 -18.48 9.90
C THR A 267 8.02 -19.20 8.63
N ALA A 268 7.46 -18.47 7.66
CA ALA A 268 6.83 -18.99 6.44
C ALA A 268 5.72 -20.04 6.69
N LYS A 269 5.21 -20.14 7.92
CA LYS A 269 4.13 -21.06 8.27
C LYS A 269 2.80 -20.55 7.75
N ARG A 270 2.13 -21.38 6.97
CA ARG A 270 0.80 -21.12 6.40
C ARG A 270 -0.25 -21.93 7.16
N ARG A 271 -1.43 -21.35 7.32
CA ARG A 271 -2.61 -22.04 7.84
C ARG A 271 -3.82 -21.70 6.99
N LEU A 272 -4.58 -22.74 6.62
CA LEU A 272 -5.88 -22.57 6.00
C LEU A 272 -6.86 -22.01 7.01
N LEU A 273 -7.33 -20.78 6.79
CA LEU A 273 -8.24 -20.08 7.68
C LEU A 273 -9.71 -20.33 7.32
N ALA A 274 -10.07 -20.17 6.05
CA ALA A 274 -11.43 -20.36 5.57
C ALA A 274 -11.45 -21.17 4.28
N ASN A 275 -12.21 -22.29 4.32
CA ASN A 275 -12.46 -23.20 3.20
C ASN A 275 -13.91 -23.67 3.21
N PHE A 276 -14.84 -22.75 3.35
CA PHE A 276 -16.26 -23.05 3.32
C PHE A 276 -16.72 -23.34 1.90
N ARG A 277 -17.93 -23.91 1.76
CA ARG A 277 -18.56 -24.12 0.44
C ARG A 277 -18.61 -22.78 -0.32
N GLY A 278 -18.41 -22.82 -1.63
CA GLY A 278 -18.41 -21.61 -2.47
C GLY A 278 -17.13 -20.78 -2.34
N SER A 279 -17.25 -19.48 -2.56
CA SER A 279 -16.15 -18.52 -2.52
C SER A 279 -15.83 -18.11 -1.07
N ASN A 280 -14.53 -17.94 -0.79
CA ASN A 280 -13.99 -17.41 0.46
C ASN A 280 -13.01 -16.32 0.08
N SER A 281 -13.34 -15.05 0.32
CA SER A 281 -12.62 -13.91 -0.25
C SER A 281 -12.59 -12.70 0.69
N ALA A 282 -11.90 -11.65 0.26
CA ALA A 282 -11.84 -10.34 0.89
C ALA A 282 -11.59 -10.38 2.42
N PRO A 283 -10.49 -10.97 2.89
CA PRO A 283 -10.16 -10.96 4.31
C PRO A 283 -9.82 -9.56 4.80
N ALA A 284 -10.28 -9.19 5.99
CA ALA A 284 -9.92 -7.96 6.69
C ALA A 284 -9.72 -8.24 8.18
N TRP A 285 -8.58 -7.89 8.73
CA TRP A 285 -8.27 -8.06 10.13
C TRP A 285 -9.01 -7.04 11.00
N SER A 286 -9.53 -7.48 12.14
CA SER A 286 -9.94 -6.57 13.21
C SER A 286 -8.71 -5.87 13.80
N PRO A 287 -8.82 -4.64 14.32
CA PRO A 287 -7.68 -3.89 14.87
C PRO A 287 -6.98 -4.59 16.04
N ASN A 288 -7.69 -5.43 16.78
CA ASN A 288 -7.12 -6.23 17.87
C ASN A 288 -6.48 -7.55 17.41
N GLY A 289 -6.53 -7.87 16.12
CA GLY A 289 -5.96 -9.08 15.53
C GLY A 289 -6.64 -10.39 15.91
N LYS A 290 -7.78 -10.37 16.64
CA LYS A 290 -8.43 -11.58 17.14
C LYS A 290 -9.40 -12.24 16.16
N ILE A 291 -9.96 -11.47 15.24
CA ILE A 291 -10.90 -11.94 14.22
C ILE A 291 -10.58 -11.35 12.86
N LEU A 292 -11.07 -12.02 11.83
CA LEU A 292 -11.15 -11.47 10.47
C LEU A 292 -12.61 -11.36 10.04
N ALA A 293 -12.95 -10.27 9.37
CA ALA A 293 -14.12 -10.20 8.51
C ALA A 293 -13.76 -10.82 7.16
N VAL A 294 -14.65 -11.59 6.58
CA VAL A 294 -14.45 -12.29 5.30
C VAL A 294 -15.75 -12.28 4.50
N THR A 295 -15.64 -12.40 3.20
CA THR A 295 -16.80 -12.61 2.31
C THR A 295 -16.91 -14.10 1.99
N LEU A 296 -18.07 -14.69 2.28
CA LEU A 296 -18.37 -16.08 1.97
C LEU A 296 -19.64 -16.18 1.13
N SER A 297 -19.67 -17.14 0.16
CA SER A 297 -20.87 -17.42 -0.61
C SER A 297 -21.51 -18.79 -0.27
N ARG A 298 -21.24 -19.29 0.94
CA ARG A 298 -21.63 -20.65 1.39
C ARG A 298 -23.15 -20.85 1.48
N ASP A 299 -23.88 -19.78 1.77
CA ASP A 299 -25.33 -19.80 2.01
C ASP A 299 -26.14 -19.17 0.87
N GLY A 300 -25.55 -19.08 -0.35
CA GLY A 300 -26.14 -18.50 -1.54
C GLY A 300 -25.35 -17.33 -2.09
N GLY A 301 -25.77 -16.08 -1.89
CA GLY A 301 -25.05 -14.89 -2.30
C GLY A 301 -23.80 -14.61 -1.46
N SER A 302 -22.93 -13.70 -1.93
CA SER A 302 -21.76 -13.25 -1.18
C SER A 302 -22.18 -12.39 0.01
N GLN A 303 -21.84 -12.81 1.22
CA GLN A 303 -22.22 -12.17 2.47
C GLN A 303 -21.03 -12.02 3.41
N LEU A 304 -21.11 -11.11 4.36
CA LEU A 304 -20.07 -10.86 5.34
C LEU A 304 -20.19 -11.79 6.56
N TYR A 305 -19.05 -12.34 6.93
CA TYR A 305 -18.90 -13.18 8.12
C TYR A 305 -17.69 -12.73 8.93
N THR A 306 -17.68 -13.07 10.20
CA THR A 306 -16.46 -13.02 11.03
C THR A 306 -15.99 -14.43 11.34
N ILE A 307 -14.67 -14.61 11.40
CA ILE A 307 -14.02 -15.85 11.79
C ILE A 307 -12.89 -15.52 12.77
N ALA A 308 -12.68 -16.37 13.78
CA ALA A 308 -11.56 -16.17 14.69
C ALA A 308 -10.21 -16.27 13.94
N ALA A 309 -9.24 -15.44 14.33
CA ALA A 309 -7.92 -15.43 13.69
C ALA A 309 -7.18 -16.78 13.74
N ASN A 310 -7.54 -17.64 14.69
CA ASN A 310 -7.07 -19.02 14.78
C ASN A 310 -7.93 -20.05 14.03
N GLY A 311 -8.94 -19.62 13.25
CA GLY A 311 -9.86 -20.48 12.51
C GLY A 311 -11.08 -20.89 13.33
N GLY A 312 -11.90 -21.76 12.78
CA GLY A 312 -13.16 -22.25 13.37
C GLY A 312 -14.37 -21.83 12.55
N ASP A 313 -15.54 -21.80 13.20
CA ASP A 313 -16.80 -21.48 12.53
C ASP A 313 -16.90 -19.99 12.18
N ALA A 314 -17.48 -19.71 11.03
CA ALA A 314 -17.77 -18.36 10.59
C ALA A 314 -19.17 -17.95 11.07
N LYS A 315 -19.25 -16.76 11.69
CA LYS A 315 -20.49 -16.14 12.17
C LYS A 315 -20.95 -15.08 11.14
N SER A 316 -22.20 -15.17 10.70
CA SER A 316 -22.79 -14.16 9.81
C SER A 316 -22.91 -12.82 10.53
N LEU A 317 -22.56 -11.72 9.84
CA LEU A 317 -22.73 -10.35 10.33
C LEU A 317 -24.10 -9.77 9.97
N ALA A 318 -24.59 -10.10 8.78
CA ALA A 318 -25.90 -9.71 8.30
C ALA A 318 -26.35 -10.71 7.23
N GLN A 319 -27.64 -10.89 7.06
CA GLN A 319 -28.22 -11.64 5.94
C GLN A 319 -28.92 -10.66 5.01
N SER A 320 -28.61 -10.74 3.71
CA SER A 320 -29.24 -9.96 2.67
C SER A 320 -29.31 -10.78 1.37
N SER A 321 -30.17 -10.36 0.45
CA SER A 321 -30.21 -10.89 -0.92
C SER A 321 -29.16 -10.24 -1.83
N SER A 322 -28.45 -9.25 -1.32
CA SER A 322 -27.45 -8.46 -2.05
C SER A 322 -26.06 -9.09 -1.96
N ILE A 323 -25.15 -8.64 -2.80
CA ILE A 323 -23.71 -8.96 -2.74
C ILE A 323 -23.06 -8.02 -1.73
N ASP A 324 -22.59 -8.56 -0.61
CA ASP A 324 -21.83 -7.85 0.41
C ASP A 324 -20.38 -8.34 0.40
N THR A 325 -19.41 -7.43 0.17
CA THR A 325 -17.99 -7.79 -0.02
C THR A 325 -17.05 -6.67 0.44
N GLU A 326 -15.73 -6.93 0.38
CA GLU A 326 -14.67 -5.97 0.70
C GLU A 326 -14.82 -5.29 2.06
N PRO A 327 -14.97 -6.05 3.15
CA PRO A 327 -15.08 -5.46 4.48
C PRO A 327 -13.76 -4.78 4.89
N VAL A 328 -13.85 -3.69 5.65
CA VAL A 328 -12.73 -3.05 6.35
C VAL A 328 -13.20 -2.55 7.70
N PHE A 329 -12.45 -2.85 8.77
CA PHE A 329 -12.75 -2.35 10.10
C PHE A 329 -12.33 -0.89 10.26
N THR A 330 -13.08 -0.14 11.07
CA THR A 330 -12.58 1.13 11.63
C THR A 330 -11.44 0.85 12.61
N PRO A 331 -10.50 1.79 12.81
CA PRO A 331 -9.35 1.61 13.73
C PRO A 331 -9.75 1.33 15.18
N ASP A 332 -10.91 1.82 15.62
CA ASP A 332 -11.48 1.55 16.94
C ASP A 332 -12.19 0.19 17.03
N GLY A 333 -12.34 -0.52 15.90
CA GLY A 333 -12.97 -1.83 15.80
C GLY A 333 -14.49 -1.85 15.98
N LYS A 334 -15.14 -0.69 16.10
CA LYS A 334 -16.59 -0.62 16.36
C LYS A 334 -17.44 -0.84 15.13
N ASN A 335 -16.94 -0.45 13.96
CA ASN A 335 -17.68 -0.51 12.71
C ASN A 335 -16.90 -1.27 11.63
N ILE A 336 -17.64 -1.76 10.63
CA ILE A 336 -17.13 -2.30 9.37
C ILE A 336 -17.73 -1.48 8.23
N PHE A 337 -16.86 -0.98 7.34
CA PHE A 337 -17.26 -0.48 6.04
C PHE A 337 -17.15 -1.62 5.03
N PHE A 338 -18.02 -1.65 4.04
CA PHE A 338 -18.05 -2.72 3.05
C PHE A 338 -18.77 -2.27 1.78
N VAL A 339 -18.59 -3.01 0.70
CA VAL A 339 -19.28 -2.79 -0.57
C VAL A 339 -20.55 -3.62 -0.60
N SER A 340 -21.65 -3.00 -1.04
CA SER A 340 -22.92 -3.68 -1.25
C SER A 340 -23.66 -3.12 -2.48
N ASP A 341 -24.34 -4.00 -3.21
CA ASP A 341 -25.22 -3.65 -4.32
C ASP A 341 -26.71 -3.52 -3.95
N ARG A 342 -27.03 -3.51 -2.65
CA ARG A 342 -28.40 -3.44 -2.11
C ARG A 342 -29.22 -2.22 -2.58
N GLY A 343 -28.55 -1.17 -3.04
CA GLY A 343 -29.14 0.01 -3.64
C GLY A 343 -29.22 -0.06 -5.17
N GLY A 344 -29.03 -1.23 -5.79
CA GLY A 344 -29.06 -1.45 -7.25
C GLY A 344 -27.70 -1.35 -7.93
N SER A 345 -26.68 -0.81 -7.27
CA SER A 345 -25.31 -0.72 -7.77
C SER A 345 -24.30 -0.73 -6.60
N PRO A 346 -23.03 -1.16 -6.84
CA PRO A 346 -22.02 -1.21 -5.79
C PRO A 346 -21.76 0.15 -5.14
N GLN A 347 -21.99 0.22 -3.84
CA GLN A 347 -21.79 1.39 -3.01
C GLN A 347 -21.16 0.99 -1.68
N ILE A 348 -20.55 1.94 -0.99
CA ILE A 348 -19.97 1.70 0.32
C ILE A 348 -21.04 1.92 1.39
N TYR A 349 -21.15 0.94 2.27
CA TYR A 349 -22.02 0.91 3.43
C TYR A 349 -21.21 0.75 4.71
N LYS A 350 -21.82 1.09 5.84
CA LYS A 350 -21.26 0.93 7.18
C LYS A 350 -22.26 0.21 8.07
N MET A 351 -21.78 -0.70 8.91
CA MET A 351 -22.55 -1.31 10.01
C MET A 351 -21.66 -1.50 11.25
N GLU A 352 -22.26 -1.83 12.38
CA GLU A 352 -21.51 -2.24 13.57
C GLU A 352 -20.72 -3.53 13.31
N SER A 353 -19.56 -3.67 13.94
CA SER A 353 -18.65 -4.82 13.73
C SER A 353 -19.20 -6.15 14.26
N LEU A 354 -20.21 -6.10 15.12
CA LEU A 354 -20.93 -7.27 15.62
C LEU A 354 -22.15 -7.65 14.77
N GLY A 355 -22.43 -6.89 13.72
CA GLY A 355 -23.60 -7.02 12.87
C GLY A 355 -24.66 -5.98 13.20
N GLY A 356 -25.61 -5.78 12.30
CA GLY A 356 -26.69 -4.79 12.46
C GLY A 356 -27.21 -4.28 11.13
N ASN A 357 -27.95 -3.17 11.15
CA ASN A 357 -28.51 -2.57 9.96
C ASN A 357 -27.47 -1.71 9.22
N PRO A 358 -27.15 -2.03 7.97
CA PRO A 358 -26.22 -1.23 7.19
C PRO A 358 -26.78 0.12 6.81
N THR A 359 -25.95 1.17 6.90
CA THR A 359 -26.21 2.51 6.42
C THR A 359 -25.31 2.84 5.25
N ARG A 360 -25.87 3.45 4.19
CA ARG A 360 -25.12 3.86 3.02
C ARG A 360 -24.21 5.05 3.35
N VAL A 361 -22.98 5.03 2.81
CA VAL A 361 -21.95 6.05 3.04
C VAL A 361 -21.66 6.86 1.78
N THR A 362 -21.64 6.21 0.60
CA THR A 362 -21.38 6.89 -0.68
C THR A 362 -22.66 7.12 -1.45
N PHE A 363 -22.87 8.36 -1.93
CA PHE A 363 -24.10 8.78 -2.63
C PHE A 363 -23.84 9.29 -4.04
N SER A 364 -22.61 9.72 -4.34
CA SER A 364 -22.21 10.20 -5.65
C SER A 364 -21.73 9.07 -6.54
N GLY A 365 -22.09 9.10 -7.82
CA GLY A 365 -21.71 8.08 -8.80
C GLY A 365 -22.49 6.78 -8.66
N THR A 366 -22.30 5.89 -9.64
CA THR A 366 -23.02 4.61 -9.74
C THR A 366 -22.20 3.40 -9.31
N TYR A 367 -20.91 3.60 -8.97
CA TYR A 367 -19.98 2.52 -8.63
C TYR A 367 -18.92 3.05 -7.68
N ASN A 368 -18.95 2.60 -6.43
CA ASN A 368 -17.99 2.95 -5.38
C ASN A 368 -17.58 1.69 -4.62
N VAL A 369 -16.27 1.38 -4.62
CA VAL A 369 -15.73 0.12 -4.12
C VAL A 369 -14.38 0.32 -3.42
N SER A 370 -13.84 -0.75 -2.84
CA SER A 370 -12.51 -0.82 -2.23
C SER A 370 -12.27 0.25 -1.16
N PRO A 371 -13.11 0.32 -0.11
CA PRO A 371 -12.91 1.26 0.98
C PRO A 371 -11.62 0.97 1.74
N ALA A 372 -10.89 2.01 2.12
CA ALA A 372 -9.74 1.95 3.02
C ALA A 372 -9.83 3.11 4.02
N ILE A 373 -9.79 2.79 5.31
CA ILE A 373 -9.94 3.79 6.37
C ILE A 373 -8.56 4.24 6.86
N SER A 374 -8.38 5.54 7.07
CA SER A 374 -7.15 6.08 7.63
C SER A 374 -6.91 5.57 9.06
N PRO A 375 -5.64 5.48 9.51
CA PRO A 375 -5.32 5.00 10.87
C PRO A 375 -5.95 5.82 12.01
N ASP A 376 -6.28 7.09 11.76
CA ASP A 376 -6.98 7.97 12.71
C ASP A 376 -8.51 7.86 12.61
N GLY A 377 -9.03 7.09 11.66
CA GLY A 377 -10.45 6.87 11.45
C GLY A 377 -11.22 8.06 10.86
N ARG A 378 -10.52 9.12 10.40
CA ARG A 378 -11.18 10.34 9.89
C ARG A 378 -11.45 10.33 8.41
N LEU A 379 -10.63 9.64 7.64
CA LEU A 379 -10.69 9.62 6.18
C LEU A 379 -10.99 8.22 5.67
N MET A 380 -11.67 8.16 4.55
CA MET A 380 -11.88 6.96 3.74
C MET A 380 -11.38 7.22 2.33
N ALA A 381 -10.44 6.44 1.86
CA ALA A 381 -10.10 6.37 0.45
C ALA A 381 -10.95 5.26 -0.21
N TYR A 382 -11.40 5.50 -1.46
CA TYR A 382 -12.18 4.52 -2.19
C TYR A 382 -12.07 4.75 -3.71
N ILE A 383 -12.44 3.74 -4.47
CA ILE A 383 -12.46 3.79 -5.92
C ILE A 383 -13.87 4.07 -6.39
N SER A 384 -14.03 5.07 -7.26
CA SER A 384 -15.27 5.32 -8.02
C SER A 384 -15.06 5.06 -9.50
N ARG A 385 -16.16 4.83 -10.22
CA ARG A 385 -16.15 4.75 -11.68
C ARG A 385 -17.00 5.88 -12.25
N VAL A 386 -16.35 6.76 -13.03
CA VAL A 386 -16.98 7.90 -13.69
C VAL A 386 -16.66 7.85 -15.18
N MET A 387 -17.69 7.88 -16.03
CA MET A 387 -17.55 7.82 -17.51
C MET A 387 -16.67 6.66 -18.02
N GLY A 388 -16.68 5.52 -17.30
CA GLY A 388 -15.89 4.35 -17.67
C GLY A 388 -14.47 4.31 -17.07
N ALA A 389 -13.95 5.41 -16.57
CA ALA A 389 -12.64 5.49 -15.90
C ALA A 389 -12.76 5.25 -14.40
N TYR A 390 -11.77 4.58 -13.82
CA TYR A 390 -11.66 4.41 -12.37
C TYR A 390 -10.88 5.59 -11.79
N GLN A 391 -11.36 6.12 -10.68
CA GLN A 391 -10.83 7.29 -10.00
C GLN A 391 -10.65 7.00 -8.52
N LEU A 392 -9.57 7.50 -7.93
CA LEU A 392 -9.34 7.46 -6.51
C LEU A 392 -9.94 8.69 -5.83
N ASN A 393 -10.76 8.46 -4.82
CA ASN A 393 -11.39 9.50 -4.03
C ASN A 393 -10.96 9.41 -2.57
N LEU A 394 -10.96 10.55 -1.90
CA LEU A 394 -10.75 10.69 -0.46
C LEU A 394 -11.95 11.39 0.14
N MET A 395 -12.62 10.72 1.09
CA MET A 395 -13.78 11.25 1.81
C MET A 395 -13.42 11.54 3.26
N GLU A 396 -13.76 12.70 3.75
CA GLU A 396 -13.80 12.98 5.18
C GLU A 396 -15.06 12.38 5.80
N LEU A 397 -14.91 11.43 6.72
CA LEU A 397 -16.04 10.65 7.23
C LEU A 397 -17.01 11.44 8.10
N SER A 398 -16.55 12.52 8.73
CA SER A 398 -17.38 13.39 9.57
C SER A 398 -18.32 14.30 8.78
N SER A 399 -17.84 14.82 7.65
CA SER A 399 -18.56 15.78 6.80
C SER A 399 -19.16 15.15 5.54
N GLY A 400 -18.64 13.98 5.10
CA GLY A 400 -18.96 13.37 3.81
C GLY A 400 -18.36 14.10 2.60
N ILE A 401 -17.53 15.13 2.83
CA ILE A 401 -16.87 15.87 1.73
C ILE A 401 -15.87 14.94 1.06
N THR A 402 -15.93 14.90 -0.26
CA THR A 402 -15.09 14.04 -1.09
C THR A 402 -14.19 14.87 -1.99
N THR A 403 -12.91 14.53 -2.02
CA THR A 403 -11.89 15.11 -2.91
C THR A 403 -11.45 14.04 -3.89
N LEU A 404 -11.44 14.37 -5.18
CA LEU A 404 -10.88 13.54 -6.23
C LEU A 404 -9.35 13.63 -6.20
N LEU A 405 -8.67 12.48 -6.22
CA LEU A 405 -7.19 12.42 -6.18
C LEU A 405 -6.55 12.10 -7.54
N THR A 406 -7.28 11.39 -8.43
CA THR A 406 -6.77 11.00 -9.77
C THR A 406 -7.83 11.20 -10.84
#